data_547860430b2baea0d85f788cacb2f83e
#
_entry.id   547860430b2baea0d85f788cacb2f83e
#
_cell.length_a   1.000
_cell.length_b   1.000
_cell.length_c   1.000
_cell.angle_alpha   90.00
_cell.angle_beta   90.00
_cell.angle_gamma   90.00
#
_symmetry.space_group_name_H-M   'P 1'
#
loop_
_entity.id
_entity.type
_entity.pdbx_description
1 polymer ?
#
loop_
_entity_poly.entity_id
_entity_poly.type
_entity_poly.pdbx_seq_one_letter_code
_entity_poly.pdbx_strand_id
1 'polypeptide(L)'
;NGKCYYWWGIIIEDGWAEEKWSGFNPMKREQKGIIDLSGLNVAILLEVPGPLSMGGWTAGLYFDEKASDDAADALLKIFSGNAGGQTGWFSSMISNFLGVKRASITYKETETGWTYTIPDILDGRIEKEPGLQRGEDIKVSNLKYWVAPEIIVGRGGKRSKIKDHGRNWDFTGGSAEYCAVEWSGP
;
A
#
# COMPACT_ATOMS: atom_id res chain seq x y z
N ASN A 1 -16.86 18.73 5.67
CA ASN A 1 -15.54 18.71 6.31
C ASN A 1 -14.86 17.41 5.90
N GLY A 2 -14.19 17.41 4.75
CA GLY A 2 -13.71 16.23 4.03
C GLY A 2 -12.53 15.46 4.65
N LYS A 3 -12.65 15.02 5.91
CA LYS A 3 -11.71 14.04 6.45
C LYS A 3 -11.98 12.69 5.80
N CYS A 4 -10.93 12.03 5.31
CA CYS A 4 -10.99 10.69 4.78
C CYS A 4 -10.04 9.77 5.54
N TYR A 5 -10.47 8.53 5.70
CA TYR A 5 -9.70 7.48 6.33
C TYR A 5 -9.55 6.35 5.34
N TYR A 6 -8.36 5.75 5.27
CA TYR A 6 -8.07 4.68 4.34
C TYR A 6 -7.23 3.61 5.03
N TRP A 7 -7.34 2.41 4.54
CA TRP A 7 -6.28 1.43 4.59
C TRP A 7 -5.93 1.04 3.15
N TRP A 8 -4.66 0.81 2.89
CA TRP A 8 -4.19 0.23 1.64
C TRP A 8 -3.53 -1.09 1.94
N GLY A 9 -3.82 -2.10 1.13
CA GLY A 9 -3.09 -3.35 1.07
C GLY A 9 -2.38 -3.41 -0.28
N ILE A 10 -1.09 -3.60 -0.26
CA ILE A 10 -0.23 -3.68 -1.43
C ILE A 10 0.41 -5.05 -1.44
N ILE A 11 0.28 -5.75 -2.56
CA ILE A 11 0.93 -7.02 -2.83
C ILE A 11 2.00 -6.74 -3.87
N ILE A 12 3.24 -7.09 -3.57
CA ILE A 12 4.36 -6.94 -4.50
C ILE A 12 4.48 -8.26 -5.25
N GLU A 13 3.92 -8.33 -6.46
CA GLU A 13 3.99 -9.54 -7.30
C GLU A 13 5.39 -9.74 -7.86
N ASP A 14 5.98 -8.68 -8.39
CA ASP A 14 7.35 -8.61 -8.87
C ASP A 14 7.95 -7.27 -8.43
N GLY A 15 9.02 -7.32 -7.66
CA GLY A 15 9.61 -6.12 -7.12
C GLY A 15 11.04 -6.31 -6.65
N TRP A 16 11.85 -5.28 -6.85
CA TRP A 16 13.24 -5.28 -6.44
C TRP A 16 13.73 -3.88 -6.07
N ALA A 17 14.79 -3.83 -5.29
CA ALA A 17 15.51 -2.61 -4.99
C ALA A 17 17.02 -2.83 -5.16
N GLU A 18 17.74 -1.77 -5.53
CA GLU A 18 19.21 -1.82 -5.54
C GLU A 18 19.76 -1.67 -4.11
N GLU A 19 20.67 -2.55 -3.73
CA GLU A 19 21.47 -2.37 -2.52
C GLU A 19 22.37 -1.17 -2.69
N LYS A 20 22.13 -0.09 -1.95
CA LYS A 20 23.10 1.01 -1.86
C LYS A 20 24.22 0.61 -0.91
N TRP A 21 25.31 0.12 -1.49
CA TRP A 21 26.51 -0.16 -0.71
C TRP A 21 27.06 1.14 -0.05
N SER A 22 27.16 1.14 1.27
CA SER A 22 27.63 2.29 2.07
C SER A 22 29.10 2.17 2.52
N GLY A 23 29.87 1.20 2.03
CA GLY A 23 31.23 0.93 2.46
C GLY A 23 32.32 1.36 1.47
N PHE A 24 33.43 1.82 2.00
CA PHE A 24 34.64 2.22 1.24
C PHE A 24 35.49 0.97 0.90
N ASN A 25 35.02 0.08 0.04
CA ASN A 25 35.82 -1.00 -0.51
C ASN A 25 35.87 -0.91 -2.04
N PRO A 26 36.94 -0.39 -2.64
CA PRO A 26 37.04 -0.18 -4.08
C PRO A 26 36.99 -1.47 -4.91
N MET A 27 37.20 -2.64 -4.31
CA MET A 27 37.11 -3.94 -5.00
C MET A 27 35.68 -4.50 -5.11
N LYS A 28 34.69 -3.93 -4.39
CA LYS A 28 33.28 -4.33 -4.46
C LYS A 28 32.43 -3.42 -5.36
N ARG A 29 33.03 -2.55 -6.15
CA ARG A 29 32.34 -1.56 -7.00
C ARG A 29 31.48 -2.15 -8.13
N GLU A 30 31.54 -3.45 -8.39
CA GLU A 30 30.92 -4.07 -9.58
C GLU A 30 29.76 -5.01 -9.26
N GLN A 31 29.41 -5.26 -8.00
CA GLN A 31 28.23 -6.04 -7.66
C GLN A 31 27.24 -5.18 -6.87
N LYS A 32 26.37 -4.45 -7.56
CA LYS A 32 25.13 -3.97 -6.95
C LYS A 32 24.30 -5.19 -6.59
N GLY A 33 24.14 -5.44 -5.30
CA GLY A 33 23.21 -6.44 -4.82
C GLY A 33 21.79 -6.03 -5.22
N ILE A 34 20.98 -7.00 -5.60
CA ILE A 34 19.54 -6.80 -5.81
C ILE A 34 18.84 -7.36 -4.58
N ILE A 35 18.00 -6.55 -3.95
CA ILE A 35 17.11 -6.95 -2.87
C ILE A 35 15.79 -7.33 -3.50
N ASP A 36 15.43 -8.60 -3.46
CA ASP A 36 14.14 -9.09 -3.92
C ASP A 36 13.03 -8.70 -2.94
N LEU A 37 11.99 -8.08 -3.45
CA LEU A 37 10.80 -7.66 -2.71
C LEU A 37 9.56 -8.46 -3.12
N SER A 38 9.69 -9.36 -4.09
CA SER A 38 8.57 -10.13 -4.64
C SER A 38 7.93 -11.00 -3.57
N GLY A 39 6.61 -11.10 -3.60
CA GLY A 39 5.81 -11.85 -2.65
C GLY A 39 5.66 -11.21 -1.26
N LEU A 40 6.27 -10.03 -1.04
CA LEU A 40 6.07 -9.27 0.19
C LEU A 40 4.79 -8.45 0.13
N ASN A 41 4.23 -8.17 1.30
CA ASN A 41 3.05 -7.35 1.48
C ASN A 41 3.38 -6.09 2.27
N VAL A 42 2.69 -4.99 1.91
CA VAL A 42 2.74 -3.72 2.64
C VAL A 42 1.32 -3.24 2.91
N ALA A 43 1.03 -2.82 4.13
CA ALA A 43 -0.21 -2.13 4.42
C ALA A 43 0.07 -0.70 4.91
N ILE A 44 -0.87 0.18 4.62
CA ILE A 44 -0.81 1.59 5.02
C ILE A 44 -2.11 1.97 5.72
N LEU A 45 -2.01 2.50 6.94
CA LEU A 45 -3.08 3.25 7.59
C LEU A 45 -2.92 4.71 7.19
N LEU A 46 -3.98 5.35 6.71
CA LEU A 46 -3.92 6.72 6.23
C LEU A 46 -5.09 7.56 6.73
N GLU A 47 -4.79 8.74 7.27
CA GLU A 47 -5.76 9.76 7.63
C GLU A 47 -5.46 11.04 6.84
N VAL A 48 -6.45 11.50 6.08
CA VAL A 48 -6.38 12.71 5.24
C VAL A 48 -7.32 13.76 5.81
N PRO A 49 -6.80 14.89 6.32
CA PRO A 49 -7.61 15.84 7.08
C PRO A 49 -8.52 16.74 6.24
N GLY A 50 -8.36 16.73 4.91
CA GLY A 50 -9.08 17.63 4.01
C GLY A 50 -8.91 17.25 2.55
N PRO A 51 -8.93 18.19 1.62
CA PRO A 51 -8.62 17.94 0.22
C PRO A 51 -7.25 17.27 0.05
N LEU A 52 -7.16 16.25 -0.80
CA LEU A 52 -5.94 15.45 -1.00
C LEU A 52 -4.70 16.32 -1.28
N SER A 53 -4.86 17.36 -2.10
CA SER A 53 -3.76 18.25 -2.51
C SER A 53 -3.22 19.17 -1.40
N MET A 54 -3.88 19.26 -0.25
CA MET A 54 -3.42 20.12 0.85
C MET A 54 -2.37 19.47 1.75
N GLY A 55 -2.13 18.16 1.60
CA GLY A 55 -1.22 17.45 2.49
C GLY A 55 -1.72 17.36 3.93
N GLY A 56 -0.79 17.33 4.88
CA GLY A 56 -1.13 17.21 6.29
C GLY A 56 -1.55 15.78 6.69
N TRP A 57 -1.21 14.78 5.88
CA TRP A 57 -1.63 13.41 6.08
C TRP A 57 -0.93 12.76 7.27
N THR A 58 -1.63 11.84 7.90
CA THR A 58 -1.06 10.94 8.90
C THR A 58 -0.97 9.55 8.32
N ALA A 59 0.20 8.91 8.39
CA ALA A 59 0.42 7.57 7.86
C ALA A 59 1.13 6.65 8.84
N GLY A 60 0.70 5.39 8.92
CA GLY A 60 1.39 4.29 9.57
C GLY A 60 1.64 3.17 8.56
N LEU A 61 2.83 2.59 8.57
CA LEU A 61 3.24 1.52 7.66
C LEU A 61 3.30 0.18 8.40
N TYR A 62 2.94 -0.87 7.67
CA TYR A 62 3.07 -2.26 8.12
C TYR A 62 3.79 -3.03 7.03
N PHE A 63 4.91 -3.64 7.37
CA PHE A 63 5.68 -4.47 6.45
C PHE A 63 5.51 -5.94 6.83
N ASP A 64 5.46 -6.79 5.82
CA ASP A 64 5.40 -8.24 6.01
C ASP A 64 6.53 -8.71 6.94
N GLU A 65 6.21 -9.51 7.94
CA GLU A 65 7.20 -10.08 8.86
C GLU A 65 8.20 -11.00 8.15
N LYS A 66 7.84 -11.51 6.96
CA LYS A 66 8.73 -12.33 6.11
C LYS A 66 9.86 -11.53 5.46
N ALA A 67 9.73 -10.18 5.39
CA ALA A 67 10.77 -9.36 4.81
C ALA A 67 12.08 -9.53 5.60
N SER A 68 13.22 -9.67 4.92
CA SER A 68 14.54 -9.52 5.56
C SER A 68 14.72 -8.09 6.07
N ASP A 69 15.74 -7.85 6.87
CA ASP A 69 16.04 -6.49 7.34
C ASP A 69 16.40 -5.57 6.18
N ASP A 70 17.16 -6.06 5.19
CA ASP A 70 17.49 -5.32 3.97
C ASP A 70 16.26 -4.98 3.14
N ALA A 71 15.33 -5.95 3.01
CA ALA A 71 14.06 -5.73 2.32
C ALA A 71 13.17 -4.71 3.06
N ALA A 72 13.12 -4.79 4.39
CA ALA A 72 12.37 -3.81 5.20
C ALA A 72 12.95 -2.40 5.08
N ASP A 73 14.28 -2.27 5.07
CA ASP A 73 14.97 -1.00 4.85
C ASP A 73 14.72 -0.46 3.43
N ALA A 74 14.72 -1.32 2.43
CA ALA A 74 14.36 -0.95 1.05
C ALA A 74 12.92 -0.47 0.95
N LEU A 75 11.96 -1.20 1.54
CA LEU A 75 10.55 -0.80 1.60
C LEU A 75 10.38 0.54 2.33
N LEU A 76 11.10 0.76 3.43
CA LEU A 76 11.06 2.04 4.13
C LEU A 76 11.56 3.19 3.24
N LYS A 77 12.65 3.00 2.49
CA LYS A 77 13.14 4.01 1.53
C LYS A 77 12.11 4.30 0.44
N ILE A 78 11.46 3.27 -0.10
CA ILE A 78 10.43 3.40 -1.12
C ILE A 78 9.23 4.20 -0.55
N PHE A 79 8.63 3.75 0.54
CA PHE A 79 7.40 4.35 1.07
C PHE A 79 7.62 5.65 1.86
N SER A 80 8.85 5.98 2.24
CA SER A 80 9.22 7.31 2.72
C SER A 80 9.53 8.32 1.60
N GLY A 81 9.48 7.88 0.33
CA GLY A 81 9.76 8.72 -0.83
C GLY A 81 11.25 8.93 -1.14
N ASN A 82 12.15 8.37 -0.33
CA ASN A 82 13.60 8.51 -0.53
C ASN A 82 14.11 7.75 -1.77
N ALA A 83 13.29 6.86 -2.33
CA ALA A 83 13.53 6.19 -3.60
C ALA A 83 12.92 6.94 -4.80
N GLY A 84 12.29 8.10 -4.60
CA GLY A 84 11.64 8.87 -5.67
C GLY A 84 10.40 8.20 -6.26
N GLY A 85 10.09 8.49 -7.52
CA GLY A 85 8.93 7.92 -8.21
C GLY A 85 7.59 8.34 -7.61
N GLN A 86 6.55 7.50 -7.79
CA GLN A 86 5.20 7.76 -7.31
C GLN A 86 5.13 7.89 -5.78
N THR A 87 5.92 7.11 -5.07
CA THR A 87 5.97 7.16 -3.61
C THR A 87 6.61 8.45 -3.09
N GLY A 88 7.46 9.12 -3.87
CA GLY A 88 8.00 10.44 -3.55
C GLY A 88 6.91 11.50 -3.44
N TRP A 89 5.96 11.49 -4.36
CA TRP A 89 4.80 12.38 -4.26
C TRP A 89 3.91 12.03 -3.05
N PHE A 90 3.58 10.76 -2.88
CA PHE A 90 2.77 10.28 -1.77
C PHE A 90 3.36 10.70 -0.42
N SER A 91 4.65 10.46 -0.21
CA SER A 91 5.33 10.79 1.05
C SER A 91 5.37 12.29 1.34
N SER A 92 5.42 13.13 0.29
CA SER A 92 5.42 14.59 0.45
C SER A 92 4.12 15.15 1.06
N MET A 93 3.03 14.38 0.98
CA MET A 93 1.74 14.73 1.60
C MET A 93 1.68 14.38 3.09
N ILE A 94 2.59 13.52 3.59
CA ILE A 94 2.58 13.02 4.96
C ILE A 94 3.31 14.01 5.87
N SER A 95 2.58 14.57 6.82
CA SER A 95 3.14 15.46 7.87
C SER A 95 3.29 14.76 9.21
N ASN A 96 2.57 13.67 9.44
CA ASN A 96 2.62 12.92 10.68
C ASN A 96 2.84 11.43 10.39
N PHE A 97 4.05 10.97 10.62
CA PHE A 97 4.43 9.57 10.42
C PHE A 97 4.36 8.81 11.75
N LEU A 98 3.53 7.77 11.81
CA LEU A 98 3.29 6.96 13.01
C LEU A 98 4.32 5.84 13.20
N GLY A 99 5.22 5.67 12.23
CA GLY A 99 6.24 4.64 12.24
C GLY A 99 5.89 3.41 11.43
N VAL A 100 6.75 2.39 11.54
CA VAL A 100 6.65 1.10 10.84
C VAL A 100 6.45 0.00 11.88
N LYS A 101 5.58 -0.96 11.56
CA LYS A 101 5.45 -2.23 12.29
C LYS A 101 5.73 -3.39 11.34
N ARG A 102 6.43 -4.40 11.83
CA ARG A 102 6.53 -5.72 11.18
C ARG A 102 5.32 -6.55 11.63
N ALA A 103 4.61 -7.16 10.68
CA ALA A 103 3.38 -7.87 10.97
C ALA A 103 3.16 -9.06 10.02
N SER A 104 2.43 -10.06 10.51
CA SER A 104 1.96 -11.16 9.69
C SER A 104 0.84 -10.64 8.79
N ILE A 105 1.11 -10.46 7.51
CA ILE A 105 0.16 -9.93 6.54
C ILE A 105 -0.31 -11.06 5.64
N THR A 106 -1.63 -11.21 5.48
CA THR A 106 -2.22 -12.23 4.61
C THR A 106 -3.15 -11.59 3.60
N TYR A 107 -2.92 -11.87 2.33
CA TYR A 107 -3.80 -11.56 1.23
C TYR A 107 -4.47 -12.84 0.70
N LYS A 108 -5.74 -12.73 0.33
CA LYS A 108 -6.47 -13.80 -0.38
C LYS A 108 -7.46 -13.17 -1.35
N GLU A 109 -7.46 -13.69 -2.57
CA GLU A 109 -8.54 -13.48 -3.52
C GLU A 109 -9.70 -14.42 -3.19
N THR A 110 -10.92 -13.92 -3.36
CA THR A 110 -12.17 -14.66 -3.17
C THR A 110 -13.01 -14.56 -4.44
N GLU A 111 -14.06 -15.34 -4.56
CA GLU A 111 -14.98 -15.26 -5.72
C GLU A 111 -15.58 -13.87 -5.92
N THR A 112 -15.77 -13.11 -4.85
CA THR A 112 -16.48 -11.84 -4.86
C THR A 112 -15.59 -10.63 -4.58
N GLY A 113 -14.29 -10.82 -4.37
CA GLY A 113 -13.37 -9.74 -4.05
C GLY A 113 -12.09 -10.20 -3.37
N TRP A 114 -11.64 -9.45 -2.38
CA TRP A 114 -10.34 -9.66 -1.75
C TRP A 114 -10.39 -9.48 -0.24
N THR A 115 -9.53 -10.20 0.45
CA THR A 115 -9.26 -9.99 1.87
C THR A 115 -7.78 -9.66 2.09
N TYR A 116 -7.52 -8.75 3.02
CA TYR A 116 -6.17 -8.33 3.40
C TYR A 116 -6.13 -8.17 4.92
N THR A 117 -5.43 -9.04 5.61
CA THR A 117 -5.54 -9.14 7.06
C THR A 117 -4.20 -9.02 7.78
N ILE A 118 -4.23 -8.32 8.91
CA ILE A 118 -3.15 -8.26 9.90
C ILE A 118 -3.81 -8.58 11.25
N PRO A 119 -3.42 -9.66 11.95
CA PRO A 119 -4.02 -10.04 13.22
C PRO A 119 -4.11 -8.86 14.20
N ASP A 120 -5.27 -8.68 14.83
CA ASP A 120 -5.59 -7.63 15.81
C ASP A 120 -5.53 -6.17 15.29
N ILE A 121 -5.10 -5.96 14.04
CA ILE A 121 -4.90 -4.63 13.45
C ILE A 121 -5.88 -4.37 12.28
N LEU A 122 -5.86 -5.21 11.25
CA LEU A 122 -6.62 -5.02 10.03
C LEU A 122 -7.40 -6.27 9.65
N ASP A 123 -8.71 -6.16 9.54
CA ASP A 123 -9.59 -7.10 8.85
C ASP A 123 -10.11 -6.41 7.59
N GLY A 124 -9.27 -6.32 6.57
CA GLY A 124 -9.58 -5.65 5.31
C GLY A 124 -10.34 -6.57 4.38
N ARG A 125 -11.50 -6.12 3.91
CA ARG A 125 -12.35 -6.84 2.96
C ARG A 125 -12.84 -5.88 1.90
N ILE A 126 -12.66 -6.27 0.65
CA ILE A 126 -13.19 -5.54 -0.51
C ILE A 126 -14.07 -6.51 -1.28
N GLU A 127 -15.31 -6.14 -1.48
CA GLU A 127 -16.26 -6.83 -2.33
C GLU A 127 -16.41 -6.07 -3.64
N LYS A 128 -16.30 -6.75 -4.78
CA LYS A 128 -16.49 -6.17 -6.11
C LYS A 128 -17.92 -5.68 -6.28
N GLU A 129 -18.11 -4.50 -6.87
CA GLU A 129 -19.45 -4.09 -7.31
C GLU A 129 -19.83 -4.89 -8.55
N PRO A 130 -21.04 -5.49 -8.55
CA PRO A 130 -21.48 -6.28 -9.70
C PRO A 130 -21.75 -5.38 -10.91
N GLY A 131 -21.14 -5.72 -12.04
CA GLY A 131 -21.42 -5.07 -13.33
C GLY A 131 -22.81 -5.40 -13.88
N LEU A 132 -23.18 -4.71 -14.95
CA LEU A 132 -24.45 -4.97 -15.65
C LEU A 132 -24.49 -6.40 -16.23
N GLN A 133 -23.36 -6.88 -16.74
CA GLN A 133 -23.22 -8.23 -17.23
C GLN A 133 -22.70 -9.14 -16.11
N ARG A 134 -23.32 -10.29 -15.98
CA ARG A 134 -22.94 -11.25 -14.92
C ARG A 134 -21.52 -11.74 -15.12
N GLY A 135 -20.69 -11.56 -14.09
CA GLY A 135 -19.30 -12.00 -14.07
C GLY A 135 -18.30 -10.96 -14.58
N GLU A 136 -18.76 -9.78 -14.99
CA GLU A 136 -17.89 -8.67 -15.34
C GLU A 136 -17.74 -7.68 -14.18
N ASP A 137 -16.53 -7.22 -13.95
CA ASP A 137 -16.23 -6.20 -12.95
C ASP A 137 -16.56 -4.80 -13.49
N ILE A 138 -17.04 -3.90 -12.62
CA ILE A 138 -17.10 -2.48 -12.96
C ILE A 138 -15.70 -1.92 -12.96
N LYS A 139 -15.25 -1.39 -14.10
CA LYS A 139 -13.96 -0.76 -14.28
C LYS A 139 -14.12 0.71 -14.63
N VAL A 140 -13.21 1.53 -14.10
CA VAL A 140 -13.05 2.91 -14.53
C VAL A 140 -11.65 3.06 -15.10
N SER A 141 -11.56 3.38 -16.38
CA SER A 141 -10.30 3.42 -17.15
C SER A 141 -9.98 4.83 -17.62
N ASN A 142 -8.75 5.03 -18.11
CA ASN A 142 -8.25 6.30 -18.60
C ASN A 142 -8.26 7.42 -17.55
N LEU A 143 -7.93 7.07 -16.31
CA LEU A 143 -7.88 8.00 -15.21
C LEU A 143 -6.55 8.78 -15.21
N LYS A 144 -6.63 10.08 -14.90
CA LYS A 144 -5.48 10.87 -14.41
C LYS A 144 -5.32 10.68 -12.90
N TYR A 145 -5.27 9.42 -12.49
CA TYR A 145 -5.13 9.04 -11.09
C TYR A 145 -3.68 8.62 -10.84
N TRP A 146 -3.05 9.20 -9.83
CA TRP A 146 -1.63 8.99 -9.59
C TRP A 146 -1.28 7.56 -9.15
N VAL A 147 -2.27 6.80 -8.65
CA VAL A 147 -2.07 5.40 -8.26
C VAL A 147 -2.05 4.51 -9.48
N ALA A 148 -3.09 4.57 -10.31
CA ALA A 148 -3.25 3.69 -11.47
C ALA A 148 -4.14 4.33 -12.55
N PRO A 149 -3.94 3.97 -13.84
CA PRO A 149 -4.78 4.46 -14.93
C PRO A 149 -6.14 3.75 -15.02
N GLU A 150 -6.30 2.61 -14.36
CA GLU A 150 -7.54 1.82 -14.31
C GLU A 150 -7.75 1.29 -12.89
N ILE A 151 -9.00 1.28 -12.45
CA ILE A 151 -9.42 0.69 -11.18
C ILE A 151 -10.62 -0.23 -11.38
N ILE A 152 -10.72 -1.27 -10.54
CA ILE A 152 -11.93 -2.07 -10.34
C ILE A 152 -12.67 -1.47 -9.14
N VAL A 153 -13.96 -1.21 -9.33
CA VAL A 153 -14.81 -0.59 -8.29
C VAL A 153 -15.30 -1.66 -7.32
N GLY A 154 -15.23 -1.33 -6.03
CA GLY A 154 -15.69 -2.20 -4.97
C GLY A 154 -16.23 -1.44 -3.77
N ARG A 155 -16.62 -2.21 -2.76
CA ARG A 155 -17.02 -1.72 -1.44
C ARG A 155 -16.27 -2.43 -0.34
N GLY A 156 -16.17 -1.77 0.80
CA GLY A 156 -15.76 -2.43 2.03
C GLY A 156 -16.76 -3.53 2.41
N GLY A 157 -16.31 -4.76 2.43
CA GLY A 157 -17.12 -5.91 2.82
C GLY A 157 -17.48 -5.89 4.30
N LYS A 158 -18.34 -6.81 4.73
CA LYS A 158 -18.74 -6.93 6.15
C LYS A 158 -17.51 -7.09 7.05
N ARG A 159 -17.44 -6.28 8.13
CA ARG A 159 -16.35 -6.26 9.12
C ARG A 159 -15.03 -5.69 8.59
N SER A 160 -15.04 -4.99 7.44
CA SER A 160 -13.84 -4.30 6.97
C SER A 160 -13.46 -3.19 7.95
N LYS A 161 -12.38 -3.38 8.72
CA LYS A 161 -11.99 -2.45 9.80
C LYS A 161 -10.50 -2.45 10.05
N ILE A 162 -10.02 -1.33 10.60
CA ILE A 162 -8.66 -1.21 11.14
C ILE A 162 -8.71 -0.67 12.56
N LYS A 163 -7.85 -1.21 13.43
CA LYS A 163 -7.71 -0.76 14.82
C LYS A 163 -6.23 -0.71 15.20
N ASP A 164 -5.64 0.47 15.14
CA ASP A 164 -4.25 0.68 15.59
C ASP A 164 -3.96 2.17 15.79
N HIS A 165 -2.83 2.48 16.43
CA HIS A 165 -2.38 3.85 16.71
C HIS A 165 -3.46 4.76 17.32
N GLY A 166 -4.31 4.20 18.19
CA GLY A 166 -5.43 4.93 18.81
C GLY A 166 -6.62 5.18 17.88
N ARG A 167 -6.64 4.58 16.69
CA ARG A 167 -7.71 4.64 15.70
C ARG A 167 -8.51 3.35 15.70
N ASN A 168 -9.80 3.47 15.42
CA ASN A 168 -10.70 2.33 15.26
C ASN A 168 -11.75 2.71 14.21
N TRP A 169 -11.49 2.33 12.95
CA TRP A 169 -12.33 2.71 11.82
C TRP A 169 -13.00 1.48 11.21
N ASP A 170 -14.28 1.66 10.87
CA ASP A 170 -15.10 0.67 10.15
C ASP A 170 -15.32 1.17 8.74
N PHE A 171 -14.99 0.34 7.76
CA PHE A 171 -15.13 0.62 6.33
C PHE A 171 -16.25 -0.19 5.68
N THR A 172 -17.08 -0.87 6.47
CA THR A 172 -18.19 -1.67 5.96
C THR A 172 -19.13 -0.83 5.09
N GLY A 173 -19.29 -1.21 3.83
CA GLY A 173 -20.12 -0.49 2.86
C GLY A 173 -19.52 0.81 2.31
N GLY A 174 -18.33 1.21 2.78
CA GLY A 174 -17.59 2.35 2.23
C GLY A 174 -17.06 2.06 0.82
N SER A 175 -16.73 3.10 0.06
CA SER A 175 -16.11 2.94 -1.26
C SER A 175 -14.76 2.27 -1.14
N ALA A 176 -14.48 1.36 -2.07
CA ALA A 176 -13.20 0.68 -2.19
C ALA A 176 -12.84 0.50 -3.67
N GLU A 177 -11.57 0.29 -3.92
CA GLU A 177 -11.05 0.05 -5.25
C GLU A 177 -9.91 -0.97 -5.20
N TYR A 178 -9.69 -1.63 -6.31
CA TYR A 178 -8.55 -2.50 -6.56
C TYR A 178 -7.93 -2.15 -7.91
N CYS A 179 -6.61 -2.15 -8.00
CA CYS A 179 -5.88 -1.89 -9.23
C CYS A 179 -4.54 -2.62 -9.24
N ALA A 180 -4.10 -2.97 -10.44
CA ALA A 180 -2.71 -3.32 -10.67
C ALA A 180 -1.92 -2.04 -10.95
N VAL A 181 -0.71 -1.95 -10.40
CA VAL A 181 0.17 -0.80 -10.56
C VAL A 181 1.56 -1.25 -10.96
N GLU A 182 2.22 -0.41 -11.75
CA GLU A 182 3.64 -0.55 -12.07
C GLU A 182 4.34 0.74 -11.65
N TRP A 183 5.09 0.67 -10.56
CA TRP A 183 5.80 1.81 -10.00
C TRP A 183 7.30 1.60 -10.10
N SER A 184 7.99 2.65 -10.50
CA SER A 184 9.45 2.66 -10.54
C SER A 184 10.01 3.90 -9.88
N GLY A 185 11.16 3.76 -9.24
CA GLY A 185 12.01 4.86 -8.80
C GLY A 185 13.10 5.19 -9.82
N PRO A 186 13.88 6.28 -9.61
CA PRO A 186 15.01 6.64 -10.43
C PRO A 186 16.19 5.67 -10.28
#